data_a372fc5914ab540cdaf2bdd2c363b5a8
#
_entry.id   a372fc5914ab540cdaf2bdd2c363b5a8
#
_cell.length_a   1.000
_cell.length_b   1.000
_cell.length_c   1.000
_cell.angle_alpha   90.00
_cell.angle_beta   90.00
_cell.angle_gamma   90.00
#
_symmetry.space_group_name_H-M   'P 1'
#
loop_
_entity.id
_entity.type
_entity.pdbx_description
1 polymer ?
#
loop_
_entity_poly.entity_id
_entity_poly.type
_entity_poly.pdbx_seq_one_letter_code
_entity_poly.pdbx_strand_id
1 'polypeptide(L)'
;MKTVRDDFRTVFLCPCFTYYISIISIFAYMITSKHILLTLSLLLCNVCIYAAAVNYSVRGKVIDKQSRQPVAYANVVFAGIPGKGASTDSLGIFRIEQIPPGIYRFETTLIGYKSAVTSEYLVSASTPFIEIEIEEDENMLSAI
;
A
#
# COMPACT_ATOMS: atom_id res chain seq x y z
N MET A 1 40.54 11.12 -9.74
CA MET A 1 39.94 11.83 -10.89
C MET A 1 39.02 10.85 -11.59
N LYS A 2 37.76 10.69 -11.11
CA LYS A 2 36.74 9.84 -11.73
C LYS A 2 36.08 10.64 -12.85
N THR A 3 36.18 10.13 -14.04
CA THR A 3 35.83 10.81 -15.28
C THR A 3 34.29 10.88 -15.39
N VAL A 4 33.78 12.07 -15.69
CA VAL A 4 32.39 12.45 -16.00
C VAL A 4 31.74 11.59 -17.12
N ARG A 5 32.44 10.59 -17.64
CA ARG A 5 32.01 9.75 -18.77
C ARG A 5 31.13 8.57 -18.35
N ASP A 6 31.08 8.21 -17.05
CA ASP A 6 30.31 7.04 -16.56
C ASP A 6 28.86 7.39 -16.23
N ASP A 7 28.55 8.67 -15.98
CA ASP A 7 27.19 9.12 -15.69
C ASP A 7 26.27 9.18 -16.94
N PHE A 8 26.85 9.30 -18.13
CA PHE A 8 26.06 9.31 -19.36
C PHE A 8 25.46 7.94 -19.73
N ARG A 9 26.08 6.83 -19.29
CA ARG A 9 25.58 5.49 -19.61
C ARG A 9 24.38 5.08 -18.76
N THR A 10 24.29 5.56 -17.55
CA THR A 10 23.17 5.25 -16.63
C THR A 10 21.89 6.00 -16.96
N VAL A 11 22.01 7.20 -17.53
CA VAL A 11 20.86 7.99 -17.99
C VAL A 11 20.23 7.38 -19.26
N PHE A 12 21.06 6.74 -20.14
CA PHE A 12 20.56 6.08 -21.36
C PHE A 12 19.85 4.74 -21.10
N LEU A 13 20.03 4.13 -19.92
CA LEU A 13 19.42 2.85 -19.56
C LEU A 13 18.08 2.99 -18.81
N CYS A 14 17.64 4.22 -18.56
CA CYS A 14 16.30 4.42 -18.01
C CYS A 14 15.25 4.16 -19.11
N PRO A 15 14.34 3.19 -18.97
CA PRO A 15 13.31 2.90 -19.99
C PRO A 15 12.44 4.13 -20.31
N CYS A 16 12.36 5.09 -19.39
CA CYS A 16 11.67 6.36 -19.61
C CYS A 16 12.38 7.26 -20.64
N PHE A 17 13.73 7.21 -20.73
CA PHE A 17 14.49 8.07 -21.62
C PHE A 17 14.45 7.56 -23.07
N THR A 18 14.55 6.26 -23.27
CA THR A 18 14.40 5.64 -24.62
C THR A 18 12.97 5.81 -25.14
N TYR A 19 11.97 5.76 -24.26
CA TYR A 19 10.59 6.03 -24.61
C TYR A 19 10.35 7.49 -24.98
N TYR A 20 10.97 8.44 -24.27
CA TYR A 20 10.87 9.87 -24.56
C TYR A 20 11.52 10.25 -25.90
N ILE A 21 12.67 9.69 -26.24
CA ILE A 21 13.33 9.90 -27.54
C ILE A 21 12.51 9.30 -28.69
N SER A 22 11.90 8.13 -28.48
CA SER A 22 11.01 7.52 -29.46
C SER A 22 9.79 8.39 -29.76
N ILE A 23 9.20 9.02 -28.73
CA ILE A 23 8.08 9.95 -28.91
C ILE A 23 8.49 11.20 -29.67
N ILE A 24 9.66 11.78 -29.38
CA ILE A 24 10.16 12.98 -30.08
C ILE A 24 10.44 12.68 -31.56
N SER A 25 11.01 11.54 -31.90
CA SER A 25 11.29 11.15 -33.29
C SER A 25 10.00 10.90 -34.07
N ILE A 26 8.99 10.31 -33.46
CA ILE A 26 7.65 10.11 -34.05
C ILE A 26 6.96 11.47 -34.22
N PHE A 27 7.08 12.38 -33.27
CA PHE A 27 6.52 13.73 -33.35
C PHE A 27 7.17 14.58 -34.45
N ALA A 28 8.49 14.49 -34.65
CA ALA A 28 9.22 15.19 -35.70
C ALA A 28 8.84 14.66 -37.11
N TYR A 29 8.58 13.35 -37.24
CA TYR A 29 8.16 12.76 -38.50
C TYR A 29 6.72 13.13 -38.89
N MET A 30 5.88 13.48 -37.92
CA MET A 30 4.44 13.69 -38.11
C MET A 30 4.00 15.13 -38.40
N ILE A 31 4.89 16.11 -38.29
CA ILE A 31 4.57 17.52 -38.62
C ILE A 31 4.19 17.67 -40.11
N THR A 32 4.54 16.71 -40.95
CA THR A 32 4.25 16.71 -42.39
C THR A 32 3.06 15.86 -42.84
N SER A 33 2.31 15.20 -41.93
CA SER A 33 1.29 14.24 -42.32
C SER A 33 -0.08 14.42 -41.59
N LYS A 34 -1.16 14.12 -42.29
CA LYS A 34 -2.57 14.17 -41.86
C LYS A 34 -2.93 13.22 -40.69
N HIS A 35 -1.94 12.61 -40.02
CA HIS A 35 -2.13 11.60 -38.99
C HIS A 35 -2.03 12.11 -37.52
N ILE A 36 -1.95 13.45 -37.34
CA ILE A 36 -1.82 14.08 -36.00
C ILE A 36 -2.97 13.67 -35.06
N LEU A 37 -4.19 13.56 -35.55
CA LEU A 37 -5.35 13.17 -34.75
C LEU A 37 -5.28 11.70 -34.29
N LEU A 38 -4.75 10.82 -35.11
CA LEU A 38 -4.66 9.38 -34.82
C LEU A 38 -3.58 9.10 -33.75
N THR A 39 -2.48 9.85 -33.77
CA THR A 39 -1.41 9.71 -32.78
C THR A 39 -1.76 10.36 -31.45
N LEU A 40 -2.50 11.47 -31.46
CA LEU A 40 -3.02 12.09 -30.24
C LEU A 40 -4.02 11.15 -29.55
N SER A 41 -4.88 10.46 -30.31
CA SER A 41 -5.80 9.44 -29.78
C SER A 41 -5.05 8.23 -29.20
N LEU A 42 -3.99 7.77 -29.87
CA LEU A 42 -3.16 6.65 -29.37
C LEU A 42 -2.38 7.02 -28.11
N LEU A 43 -1.91 8.27 -28.03
CA LEU A 43 -1.21 8.80 -26.84
C LEU A 43 -2.16 8.92 -25.64
N LEU A 44 -3.38 9.41 -25.83
CA LEU A 44 -4.41 9.48 -24.81
C LEU A 44 -4.85 8.09 -24.31
N CYS A 45 -4.89 7.09 -25.17
CA CYS A 45 -5.20 5.71 -24.79
C CYS A 45 -4.11 5.09 -23.89
N ASN A 46 -2.83 5.43 -24.10
CA ASN A 46 -1.75 4.97 -23.25
C ASN A 46 -1.78 5.55 -21.82
N VAL A 47 -2.27 6.76 -21.62
CA VAL A 47 -2.38 7.40 -20.29
C VAL A 47 -3.43 6.70 -19.43
N CYS A 48 -4.49 6.14 -20.01
CA CYS A 48 -5.52 5.41 -19.26
C CYS A 48 -5.05 4.07 -18.66
N ILE A 49 -4.00 3.45 -19.20
CA ILE A 49 -3.56 2.11 -18.78
C ILE A 49 -2.79 2.16 -17.44
N TYR A 50 -2.21 3.30 -17.08
CA TYR A 50 -1.41 3.43 -15.85
C TYR A 50 -2.21 3.71 -14.56
N ALA A 51 -3.51 3.88 -14.65
CA ALA A 51 -4.34 4.35 -13.52
C ALA A 51 -4.98 3.24 -12.67
N ALA A 52 -4.86 1.97 -13.02
CA ALA A 52 -5.45 0.87 -12.27
C ALA A 52 -4.47 0.34 -11.19
N ALA A 53 -4.22 1.12 -10.14
CA ALA A 53 -3.63 0.59 -8.94
C ALA A 53 -4.62 -0.41 -8.31
N VAL A 54 -4.28 -1.70 -8.35
CA VAL A 54 -5.08 -2.73 -7.70
C VAL A 54 -4.91 -2.57 -6.19
N ASN A 55 -5.99 -2.17 -5.53
CA ASN A 55 -6.03 -2.05 -4.09
C ASN A 55 -6.94 -3.12 -3.50
N TYR A 56 -6.54 -3.65 -2.35
CA TYR A 56 -7.27 -4.66 -1.62
C TYR A 56 -7.84 -4.10 -0.31
N SER A 57 -8.74 -4.84 0.32
CA SER A 57 -9.20 -4.58 1.67
C SER A 57 -8.87 -5.75 2.58
N VAL A 58 -8.40 -5.43 3.78
CA VAL A 58 -8.16 -6.41 4.84
C VAL A 58 -9.26 -6.30 5.86
N ARG A 59 -9.77 -7.44 6.31
CA ARG A 59 -10.76 -7.55 7.37
C ARG A 59 -10.25 -8.49 8.45
N GLY A 60 -10.57 -8.15 9.68
CA GLY A 60 -10.20 -9.00 10.81
C GLY A 60 -11.01 -8.67 12.06
N LYS A 61 -10.67 -9.36 13.12
CA LYS A 61 -11.27 -9.21 14.44
C LYS A 61 -10.17 -9.14 15.49
N VAL A 62 -10.35 -8.27 16.45
CA VAL A 62 -9.48 -8.20 17.63
C VAL A 62 -10.24 -8.85 18.80
N ILE A 63 -9.57 -9.78 19.47
CA ILE A 63 -10.09 -10.49 20.64
C ILE A 63 -9.12 -10.38 21.81
N ASP A 64 -9.67 -10.43 22.99
CA ASP A 64 -8.88 -10.59 24.21
C ASP A 64 -8.40 -12.04 24.35
N LYS A 65 -7.12 -12.20 24.64
CA LYS A 65 -6.46 -13.52 24.70
C LYS A 65 -6.99 -14.41 25.81
N GLN A 66 -7.40 -13.82 26.93
CA GLN A 66 -7.84 -14.56 28.12
C GLN A 66 -9.34 -14.86 28.08
N SER A 67 -10.16 -13.84 27.87
CA SER A 67 -11.60 -13.97 27.86
C SER A 67 -12.20 -14.44 26.55
N ARG A 68 -11.41 -14.35 25.44
CA ARG A 68 -11.84 -14.61 24.04
C ARG A 68 -12.98 -13.69 23.59
N GLN A 69 -13.23 -12.63 24.33
CA GLN A 69 -14.24 -11.64 23.99
C GLN A 69 -13.74 -10.67 22.91
N PRO A 70 -14.63 -10.14 22.07
CA PRO A 70 -14.28 -9.13 21.10
C PRO A 70 -13.86 -7.83 21.79
N VAL A 71 -12.80 -7.21 21.31
CA VAL A 71 -12.29 -5.94 21.83
C VAL A 71 -12.68 -4.81 20.92
N ALA A 72 -13.55 -3.93 21.42
CA ALA A 72 -14.01 -2.75 20.69
C ALA A 72 -13.02 -1.59 20.80
N TYR A 73 -13.04 -0.73 19.79
CA TYR A 73 -12.27 0.53 19.73
C TYR A 73 -10.75 0.37 19.80
N ALA A 74 -10.21 -0.81 19.56
CA ALA A 74 -8.79 -1.03 19.41
C ALA A 74 -8.31 -0.41 18.08
N ASN A 75 -7.17 0.28 18.12
CA ASN A 75 -6.57 0.87 16.95
C ASN A 75 -5.64 -0.14 16.29
N VAL A 76 -5.92 -0.50 15.04
CA VAL A 76 -5.15 -1.44 14.23
C VAL A 76 -4.47 -0.67 13.11
N VAL A 77 -3.14 -0.64 13.09
CA VAL A 77 -2.34 0.06 12.10
C VAL A 77 -1.35 -0.88 11.42
N PHE A 78 -0.88 -0.50 10.24
CA PHE A 78 0.22 -1.22 9.59
C PHE A 78 1.55 -0.84 10.24
N ALA A 79 2.28 -1.81 10.75
CA ALA A 79 3.63 -1.60 11.21
C ALA A 79 4.53 -1.20 10.02
N GLY A 80 5.07 0.03 10.08
CA GLY A 80 5.96 0.57 9.05
C GLY A 80 5.29 1.40 7.95
N ILE A 81 3.96 1.53 7.92
CA ILE A 81 3.26 2.44 7.00
C ILE A 81 2.42 3.45 7.81
N PRO A 82 2.91 4.66 8.04
CA PRO A 82 2.18 5.66 8.79
C PRO A 82 0.89 6.07 8.07
N GLY A 83 -0.19 6.25 8.85
CA GLY A 83 -1.47 6.77 8.36
C GLY A 83 -2.41 5.75 7.72
N LYS A 84 -2.07 4.46 7.69
CA LYS A 84 -2.97 3.40 7.26
C LYS A 84 -3.36 2.53 8.45
N GLY A 85 -4.64 2.51 8.78
CA GLY A 85 -5.19 1.75 9.88
C GLY A 85 -6.69 1.91 9.99
N ALA A 86 -7.30 1.23 10.95
CA ALA A 86 -8.71 1.36 11.32
C ALA A 86 -8.89 1.03 12.80
N SER A 87 -9.94 1.56 13.41
CA SER A 87 -10.36 1.14 14.74
C SER A 87 -11.38 0.00 14.62
N THR A 88 -11.40 -0.89 15.62
CA THR A 88 -12.43 -1.93 15.71
C THR A 88 -13.79 -1.34 16.10
N ASP A 89 -14.84 -1.95 15.58
CA ASP A 89 -16.22 -1.64 15.97
C ASP A 89 -16.60 -2.28 17.33
N SER A 90 -17.89 -2.18 17.72
CA SER A 90 -18.41 -2.77 18.95
C SER A 90 -18.33 -4.30 19.00
N LEU A 91 -18.16 -4.96 17.86
CA LEU A 91 -17.99 -6.41 17.73
C LEU A 91 -16.53 -6.83 17.59
N GLY A 92 -15.59 -5.86 17.76
CA GLY A 92 -14.18 -6.09 17.61
C GLY A 92 -13.73 -6.26 16.15
N ILE A 93 -14.57 -5.94 15.17
CA ILE A 93 -14.25 -6.11 13.74
C ILE A 93 -13.60 -4.85 13.21
N PHE A 94 -12.55 -5.00 12.43
CA PHE A 94 -11.91 -3.90 11.69
C PHE A 94 -11.89 -4.16 10.19
N ARG A 95 -11.84 -3.08 9.41
CA ARG A 95 -11.66 -3.12 7.96
C ARG A 95 -10.74 -2.00 7.52
N ILE A 96 -9.67 -2.35 6.83
CA ILE A 96 -8.73 -1.40 6.24
C ILE A 96 -8.80 -1.54 4.73
N GLU A 97 -9.02 -0.43 4.04
CA GLU A 97 -9.20 -0.38 2.59
C GLU A 97 -8.00 0.26 1.88
N GLN A 98 -7.99 0.14 0.57
CA GLN A 98 -6.98 0.75 -0.30
C GLN A 98 -5.54 0.35 0.05
N ILE A 99 -5.32 -0.95 0.23
CA ILE A 99 -4.02 -1.50 0.55
C ILE A 99 -3.40 -2.07 -0.73
N PRO A 100 -2.20 -1.64 -1.13
CA PRO A 100 -1.46 -2.29 -2.21
C PRO A 100 -1.17 -3.75 -1.88
N PRO A 101 -1.01 -4.63 -2.88
CA PRO A 101 -0.57 -5.99 -2.62
C PRO A 101 0.83 -5.99 -1.99
N GLY A 102 1.05 -6.83 -0.99
CA GLY A 102 2.33 -6.89 -0.29
C GLY A 102 2.27 -7.69 1.01
N ILE A 103 3.39 -7.78 1.69
CA ILE A 103 3.52 -8.43 3.00
C ILE A 103 3.49 -7.34 4.06
N TYR A 104 2.59 -7.49 5.03
CA TYR A 104 2.37 -6.50 6.08
C TYR A 104 2.29 -7.14 7.46
N ARG A 105 2.66 -6.37 8.49
CA ARG A 105 2.40 -6.65 9.90
C ARG A 105 1.39 -5.65 10.42
N PHE A 106 0.56 -6.06 11.35
CA PHE A 106 -0.40 -5.20 12.03
C PHE A 106 0.07 -4.95 13.45
N GLU A 107 -0.01 -3.71 13.88
CA GLU A 107 0.19 -3.32 15.26
C GLU A 107 -1.16 -2.88 15.82
N THR A 108 -1.53 -3.47 16.95
CA THR A 108 -2.80 -3.17 17.62
C THR A 108 -2.50 -2.53 18.97
N THR A 109 -3.14 -1.39 19.21
CA THR A 109 -3.00 -0.63 20.46
C THR A 109 -4.37 -0.29 21.03
N LEU A 110 -4.52 -0.43 22.35
CA LEU A 110 -5.69 -0.01 23.11
C LEU A 110 -5.25 0.36 24.53
N ILE A 111 -5.86 1.39 25.09
CA ILE A 111 -5.61 1.79 26.50
C ILE A 111 -6.04 0.66 27.42
N GLY A 112 -5.17 0.24 28.33
CA GLY A 112 -5.39 -0.90 29.25
C GLY A 112 -4.96 -2.25 28.68
N TYR A 113 -4.43 -2.29 27.45
CA TYR A 113 -3.91 -3.49 26.82
C TYR A 113 -2.44 -3.31 26.41
N LYS A 114 -1.70 -4.39 26.39
CA LYS A 114 -0.35 -4.41 25.82
C LYS A 114 -0.42 -4.27 24.32
N SER A 115 0.48 -3.47 23.74
CA SER A 115 0.62 -3.38 22.28
C SER A 115 0.99 -4.76 21.71
N ALA A 116 0.23 -5.19 20.71
CA ALA A 116 0.44 -6.47 20.05
C ALA A 116 0.81 -6.25 18.58
N VAL A 117 1.88 -6.94 18.15
CA VAL A 117 2.31 -6.95 16.75
C VAL A 117 2.09 -8.35 16.19
N THR A 118 1.40 -8.43 15.06
CA THR A 118 1.12 -9.72 14.41
C THR A 118 2.32 -10.25 13.63
N SER A 119 2.24 -11.53 13.24
CA SER A 119 3.09 -12.09 12.19
C SER A 119 2.84 -11.41 10.83
N GLU A 120 3.64 -11.78 9.84
CA GLU A 120 3.51 -11.26 8.49
C GLU A 120 2.31 -11.87 7.77
N TYR A 121 1.49 -11.03 7.14
CA TYR A 121 0.36 -11.43 6.31
C TYR A 121 0.55 -10.95 4.88
N LEU A 122 0.31 -11.85 3.93
CA LEU A 122 0.29 -11.50 2.52
C LEU A 122 -1.09 -10.90 2.16
N VAL A 123 -1.10 -9.62 1.81
CA VAL A 123 -2.30 -8.95 1.29
C VAL A 123 -2.38 -9.15 -0.21
N SER A 124 -3.42 -9.83 -0.66
CA SER A 124 -3.68 -10.16 -2.07
C SER A 124 -5.19 -10.27 -2.31
N ALA A 125 -5.59 -10.70 -3.50
CA ALA A 125 -7.01 -10.94 -3.83
C ALA A 125 -7.68 -11.99 -2.90
N SER A 126 -6.90 -12.88 -2.30
CA SER A 126 -7.36 -13.92 -1.38
C SER A 126 -6.82 -13.70 0.04
N THR A 127 -6.89 -12.46 0.54
CA THR A 127 -6.47 -12.18 1.92
C THR A 127 -7.40 -12.89 2.91
N PRO A 128 -6.87 -13.72 3.82
CA PRO A 128 -7.69 -14.40 4.82
C PRO A 128 -8.26 -13.40 5.83
N PHE A 129 -9.29 -13.83 6.56
CA PHE A 129 -9.78 -13.10 7.73
C PHE A 129 -8.73 -13.18 8.85
N ILE A 130 -8.32 -12.03 9.37
CA ILE A 130 -7.22 -11.92 10.34
C ILE A 130 -7.81 -11.84 11.75
N GLU A 131 -7.36 -12.73 12.63
CA GLU A 131 -7.67 -12.66 14.07
C GLU A 131 -6.43 -12.17 14.82
N ILE A 132 -6.59 -11.13 15.62
CA ILE A 132 -5.53 -10.52 16.42
C ILE A 132 -5.89 -10.68 17.89
N GLU A 133 -5.01 -11.32 18.65
CA GLU A 133 -5.15 -11.48 20.09
C GLU A 133 -4.35 -10.38 20.80
N ILE A 134 -4.99 -9.69 21.74
CA ILE A 134 -4.35 -8.72 22.64
C ILE A 134 -4.53 -9.14 24.09
N GLU A 135 -3.64 -8.70 24.97
CA GLU A 135 -3.59 -9.07 26.37
C GLU A 135 -3.73 -7.83 27.23
N GLU A 136 -4.56 -7.89 28.29
CA GLU A 136 -4.71 -6.79 29.24
C GLU A 136 -3.39 -6.48 29.95
N ASP A 137 -3.13 -5.20 30.19
CA ASP A 137 -1.98 -4.75 30.95
C ASP A 137 -2.34 -4.55 32.42
N GLU A 138 -2.12 -5.58 33.23
CA GLU A 138 -2.44 -5.58 34.65
C GLU A 138 -1.67 -4.50 35.44
N ASN A 139 -0.53 -4.01 34.93
CA ASN A 139 0.27 -2.97 35.59
C ASN A 139 -0.42 -1.59 35.52
N MET A 140 -1.25 -1.34 34.54
CA MET A 140 -2.00 -0.09 34.43
C MET A 140 -3.16 -0.01 35.43
N LEU A 141 -3.74 -1.15 35.79
CA LEU A 141 -4.85 -1.22 36.74
C LEU A 141 -4.41 -1.06 38.22
N SER A 142 -3.17 -1.35 38.54
CA SER A 142 -2.61 -1.21 39.90
C SER A 142 -2.08 0.21 40.19
N ALA A 143 -2.05 1.12 39.21
CA ALA A 143 -1.56 2.49 39.36
C ALA A 143 -2.67 3.52 39.70
N ILE A 144 -3.89 3.10 39.87
CA ILE A 144 -5.04 3.90 40.35
C ILE A 144 -5.33 3.49 41.80
#